data_1f09a2b35b5523aff8c2cb3c0fef7a4c
#
_entry.id   1f09a2b35b5523aff8c2cb3c0fef7a4c
#
_cell.length_a   1.000
_cell.length_b   1.000
_cell.length_c   1.000
_cell.angle_alpha   90.00
_cell.angle_beta   90.00
_cell.angle_gamma   90.00
#
_symmetry.space_group_name_H-M   'P 1'
#
loop_
_entity.id
_entity.type
_entity.pdbx_description
1 polymer ?
#
loop_
_entity_poly.entity_id
_entity_poly.type
_entity_poly.pdbx_seq_one_letter_code
_entity_poly.pdbx_strand_id
1 'polypeptide(L)'
;MEHFNIDTKSNTSFVVFHGTGGNEYSLLQVVGDLDPTANIRAYIGDVGTGTERRFFAPLENGHLNRSDVDMHVASFLTDWAEQKPEGKVIMLGYSNGANFLLALLEKEPNLADAVVLLHPSNLTYHFSGTSNTALFLTAGARDMISIPGESLNLSKTLAEHFPQTTFKLFDHGHEIADEEVDFIRSKLASL
;
A
#
# COMPACT_ATOMS: atom_id res chain seq x y z
N MET A 1 11.55 -10.54 -5.11
CA MET A 1 10.81 -9.59 -5.99
C MET A 1 11.76 -8.47 -6.41
N GLU A 2 11.80 -8.12 -7.73
CA GLU A 2 12.66 -7.04 -8.23
C GLU A 2 12.24 -5.67 -7.70
N HIS A 3 13.19 -4.76 -7.55
CA HIS A 3 12.93 -3.40 -7.09
C HIS A 3 14.01 -2.42 -7.58
N PHE A 4 13.62 -1.14 -7.64
CA PHE A 4 14.49 0.01 -7.90
C PHE A 4 14.75 0.76 -6.60
N ASN A 5 15.97 1.29 -6.40
CA ASN A 5 16.32 2.02 -5.19
C ASN A 5 16.82 3.43 -5.50
N ILE A 6 16.42 4.41 -4.68
CA ILE A 6 17.04 5.72 -4.56
C ILE A 6 17.54 5.85 -3.11
N ASP A 7 18.83 6.05 -2.94
CA ASP A 7 19.46 6.23 -1.63
C ASP A 7 19.92 7.68 -1.46
N THR A 8 19.20 8.41 -0.62
CA THR A 8 19.47 9.82 -0.28
C THR A 8 20.23 9.96 1.05
N LYS A 9 20.52 8.86 1.72
CA LYS A 9 21.07 8.80 3.09
C LYS A 9 20.11 9.34 4.15
N SER A 10 18.82 9.38 3.87
CA SER A 10 17.78 9.74 4.85
C SER A 10 17.60 8.64 5.90
N ASN A 11 17.10 9.02 7.08
CA ASN A 11 16.64 8.06 8.09
C ASN A 11 15.18 7.58 7.83
N THR A 12 14.54 8.07 6.77
CA THR A 12 13.20 7.67 6.34
C THR A 12 13.27 6.97 4.98
N SER A 13 12.64 5.82 4.89
CA SER A 13 12.54 5.05 3.64
C SER A 13 11.09 4.81 3.26
N PHE A 14 10.73 5.17 2.02
CA PHE A 14 9.49 4.73 1.41
C PHE A 14 9.69 3.42 0.66
N VAL A 15 8.80 2.47 0.91
CA VAL A 15 8.73 1.18 0.20
C VAL A 15 7.43 1.17 -0.58
N VAL A 16 7.50 1.19 -1.91
CA VAL A 16 6.33 1.52 -2.74
C VAL A 16 5.91 0.38 -3.67
N PHE A 17 4.59 0.24 -3.84
CA PHE A 17 3.92 -0.81 -4.60
C PHE A 17 2.91 -0.19 -5.56
N HIS A 18 3.19 -0.27 -6.86
CA HIS A 18 2.38 0.34 -7.92
C HIS A 18 0.99 -0.32 -8.10
N GLY A 19 0.08 0.34 -8.79
CA GLY A 19 -1.19 -0.24 -9.24
C GLY A 19 -1.02 -1.17 -10.45
N THR A 20 -2.10 -1.85 -10.85
CA THR A 20 -2.10 -2.69 -12.06
C THR A 20 -1.62 -1.90 -13.28
N GLY A 21 -0.75 -2.49 -14.08
CA GLY A 21 -0.15 -1.88 -15.27
C GLY A 21 0.98 -0.89 -14.98
N GLY A 22 1.31 -0.67 -13.69
CA GLY A 22 2.40 0.20 -13.29
C GLY A 22 3.78 -0.47 -13.33
N ASN A 23 4.76 0.26 -12.83
CA ASN A 23 6.14 -0.15 -12.71
C ASN A 23 6.83 0.58 -11.53
N GLU A 24 8.13 0.38 -11.36
CA GLU A 24 8.96 0.96 -10.31
C GLU A 24 9.01 2.50 -10.29
N TYR A 25 8.59 3.16 -11.39
CA TYR A 25 8.58 4.63 -11.49
C TYR A 25 7.23 5.25 -11.19
N SER A 26 6.16 4.45 -11.16
CA SER A 26 4.76 4.93 -11.15
C SER A 26 4.41 5.80 -9.95
N LEU A 27 5.06 5.62 -8.80
CA LEU A 27 4.77 6.38 -7.56
C LEU A 27 5.92 7.29 -7.11
N LEU A 28 6.97 7.46 -7.92
CA LEU A 28 8.13 8.30 -7.56
C LEU A 28 7.74 9.77 -7.35
N GLN A 29 6.83 10.30 -8.19
CA GLN A 29 6.34 11.67 -8.03
C GLN A 29 5.57 11.82 -6.71
N VAL A 30 4.69 10.86 -6.39
CA VAL A 30 3.92 10.88 -5.13
C VAL A 30 4.85 10.89 -3.92
N VAL A 31 5.89 10.04 -3.91
CA VAL A 31 6.87 10.03 -2.82
C VAL A 31 7.66 11.34 -2.77
N GLY A 32 8.08 11.88 -3.93
CA GLY A 32 8.77 13.16 -3.99
C GLY A 32 7.95 14.32 -3.43
N ASP A 33 6.63 14.29 -3.64
CA ASP A 33 5.70 15.28 -3.10
C ASP A 33 5.43 15.05 -1.59
N LEU A 34 5.51 13.83 -1.09
CA LEU A 34 5.37 13.51 0.33
C LEU A 34 6.63 13.88 1.13
N ASP A 35 7.79 13.42 0.68
CA ASP A 35 9.11 13.69 1.28
C ASP A 35 10.21 13.62 0.21
N PRO A 36 10.68 14.76 -0.34
CA PRO A 36 11.70 14.77 -1.39
C PRO A 36 13.09 14.30 -0.90
N THR A 37 13.26 14.10 0.39
CA THR A 37 14.53 13.71 0.98
C THR A 37 14.59 12.22 1.36
N ALA A 38 13.48 11.51 1.29
CA ALA A 38 13.40 10.11 1.70
C ALA A 38 14.17 9.16 0.76
N ASN A 39 14.66 8.05 1.30
CA ASN A 39 15.07 6.92 0.46
C ASN A 39 13.82 6.27 -0.16
N ILE A 40 13.98 5.69 -1.35
CA ILE A 40 12.87 5.00 -2.04
C ILE A 40 13.32 3.59 -2.40
N ARG A 41 12.47 2.60 -2.08
CA ARG A 41 12.53 1.25 -2.64
C ARG A 41 11.22 0.96 -3.34
N ALA A 42 11.25 0.92 -4.67
CA ALA A 42 10.06 0.73 -5.50
C ALA A 42 10.04 -0.68 -6.08
N TYR A 43 9.09 -1.49 -5.63
CA TYR A 43 8.93 -2.87 -6.09
C TYR A 43 8.21 -2.95 -7.43
N ILE A 44 8.59 -3.96 -8.23
CA ILE A 44 7.99 -4.28 -9.52
C ILE A 44 7.15 -5.54 -9.34
N GLY A 45 5.86 -5.47 -9.65
CA GLY A 45 5.00 -6.64 -9.65
C GLY A 45 5.49 -7.70 -10.63
N ASP A 46 5.53 -8.95 -10.22
CA ASP A 46 6.09 -10.09 -10.96
C ASP A 46 5.03 -10.98 -11.63
N VAL A 47 3.75 -10.61 -11.51
CA VAL A 47 2.63 -11.27 -12.20
C VAL A 47 2.20 -10.45 -13.41
N GLY A 48 2.14 -11.07 -14.58
CA GLY A 48 1.83 -10.40 -15.85
C GLY A 48 2.93 -9.45 -16.34
N THR A 49 2.68 -8.75 -17.41
CA THR A 49 3.61 -7.78 -18.03
C THR A 49 2.84 -6.58 -18.61
N GLY A 50 3.54 -5.46 -18.82
CA GLY A 50 2.93 -4.25 -19.39
C GLY A 50 1.69 -3.81 -18.60
N THR A 51 0.56 -3.62 -19.30
CA THR A 51 -0.69 -3.15 -18.68
C THR A 51 -1.36 -4.17 -17.74
N GLU A 52 -0.91 -5.42 -17.76
CA GLU A 52 -1.41 -6.49 -16.90
C GLU A 52 -0.53 -6.70 -15.65
N ARG A 53 0.61 -6.01 -15.54
CA ARG A 53 1.55 -6.17 -14.43
C ARG A 53 0.92 -5.88 -13.08
N ARG A 54 1.17 -6.76 -12.10
CA ARG A 54 0.57 -6.71 -10.76
C ARG A 54 1.35 -7.55 -9.75
N PHE A 55 0.96 -7.49 -8.47
CA PHE A 55 1.63 -8.20 -7.37
C PHE A 55 1.04 -9.58 -7.06
N PHE A 56 -0.14 -9.90 -7.57
CA PHE A 56 -0.83 -11.20 -7.43
C PHE A 56 -1.78 -11.41 -8.60
N ALA A 57 -2.23 -12.65 -8.81
CA ALA A 57 -3.13 -13.01 -9.91
C ALA A 57 -4.42 -12.15 -9.97
N PRO A 58 -5.01 -11.93 -11.15
CA PRO A 58 -6.32 -11.29 -11.28
C PRO A 58 -7.37 -11.93 -10.38
N LEU A 59 -8.35 -11.12 -9.92
CA LEU A 59 -9.47 -11.63 -9.13
C LEU A 59 -10.27 -12.68 -9.92
N GLU A 60 -10.62 -13.79 -9.28
CA GLU A 60 -11.50 -14.81 -9.82
C GLU A 60 -12.92 -14.58 -9.28
N ASN A 61 -13.85 -14.19 -10.16
CA ASN A 61 -15.23 -13.83 -9.77
C ASN A 61 -15.30 -12.77 -8.65
N GLY A 62 -14.39 -11.80 -8.66
CA GLY A 62 -14.32 -10.73 -7.66
C GLY A 62 -13.60 -11.11 -6.36
N HIS A 63 -13.03 -12.30 -6.26
CA HIS A 63 -12.32 -12.79 -5.08
C HIS A 63 -10.83 -13.00 -5.32
N LEU A 64 -10.02 -12.85 -4.25
CA LEU A 64 -8.61 -13.18 -4.28
C LEU A 64 -8.40 -14.68 -4.48
N ASN A 65 -7.49 -15.05 -5.37
CA ASN A 65 -6.91 -16.38 -5.38
C ASN A 65 -5.94 -16.48 -4.18
N ARG A 66 -6.42 -17.00 -3.05
CA ARG A 66 -5.67 -17.01 -1.79
C ARG A 66 -4.35 -17.76 -1.87
N SER A 67 -4.29 -18.87 -2.60
CA SER A 67 -3.04 -19.63 -2.74
C SER A 67 -1.97 -18.83 -3.50
N ASP A 68 -2.37 -18.07 -4.51
CA ASP A 68 -1.47 -17.19 -5.27
C ASP A 68 -0.99 -16.02 -4.40
N VAL A 69 -1.91 -15.30 -3.75
CA VAL A 69 -1.58 -14.17 -2.88
C VAL A 69 -0.66 -14.62 -1.73
N ASP A 70 -0.99 -15.71 -1.04
CA ASP A 70 -0.20 -16.22 0.09
C ASP A 70 1.22 -16.62 -0.34
N MET A 71 1.41 -17.15 -1.55
CA MET A 71 2.72 -17.46 -2.12
C MET A 71 3.57 -16.19 -2.33
N HIS A 72 3.00 -15.15 -2.96
CA HIS A 72 3.71 -13.89 -3.20
C HIS A 72 4.00 -13.14 -1.89
N VAL A 73 3.07 -13.16 -0.94
CA VAL A 73 3.25 -12.61 0.42
C VAL A 73 4.38 -13.32 1.15
N ALA A 74 4.41 -14.65 1.16
CA ALA A 74 5.46 -15.42 1.83
C ALA A 74 6.84 -15.15 1.21
N SER A 75 6.92 -15.07 -0.12
CA SER A 75 8.16 -14.72 -0.84
C SER A 75 8.65 -13.32 -0.45
N PHE A 76 7.75 -12.32 -0.46
CA PHE A 76 8.10 -10.96 -0.06
C PHE A 76 8.59 -10.90 1.40
N LEU A 77 7.87 -11.52 2.34
CA LEU A 77 8.21 -11.48 3.77
C LEU A 77 9.56 -12.15 4.06
N THR A 78 9.92 -13.19 3.30
CA THR A 78 11.25 -13.84 3.40
C THR A 78 12.35 -12.86 3.01
N ASP A 79 12.22 -12.20 1.85
CA ASP A 79 13.19 -11.19 1.40
C ASP A 79 13.22 -9.98 2.35
N TRP A 80 12.03 -9.57 2.85
CA TRP A 80 11.89 -8.42 3.74
C TRP A 80 12.59 -8.60 5.08
N ALA A 81 12.56 -9.79 5.66
CA ALA A 81 13.23 -10.10 6.92
C ALA A 81 14.75 -9.88 6.85
N GLU A 82 15.35 -10.06 5.65
CA GLU A 82 16.79 -9.89 5.43
C GLU A 82 17.16 -8.48 4.96
N GLN A 83 16.22 -7.76 4.31
CA GLN A 83 16.51 -6.52 3.57
C GLN A 83 15.74 -5.30 4.07
N LYS A 84 15.02 -5.40 5.21
CA LYS A 84 14.28 -4.27 5.76
C LYS A 84 15.21 -3.06 5.95
N PRO A 85 14.85 -1.86 5.45
CA PRO A 85 15.64 -0.65 5.68
C PRO A 85 15.76 -0.33 7.17
N GLU A 86 16.88 0.25 7.56
CA GLU A 86 17.03 0.85 8.89
C GLU A 86 16.26 2.17 8.98
N GLY A 87 15.95 2.61 10.21
CA GLY A 87 15.24 3.85 10.49
C GLY A 87 13.74 3.74 10.29
N LYS A 88 13.09 4.87 9.99
CA LYS A 88 11.63 4.96 9.80
C LYS A 88 11.23 4.38 8.44
N VAL A 89 10.33 3.42 8.46
CA VAL A 89 9.81 2.76 7.24
C VAL A 89 8.36 3.13 7.01
N ILE A 90 8.06 3.67 5.84
CA ILE A 90 6.71 3.98 5.38
C ILE A 90 6.45 3.14 4.12
N MET A 91 5.44 2.27 4.19
CA MET A 91 4.99 1.55 2.99
C MET A 91 3.87 2.31 2.31
N LEU A 92 3.90 2.39 0.99
CA LEU A 92 2.89 3.08 0.19
C LEU A 92 2.47 2.20 -0.97
N GLY A 93 1.18 1.92 -1.07
CA GLY A 93 0.61 1.14 -2.16
C GLY A 93 -0.58 1.84 -2.81
N TYR A 94 -0.72 1.65 -4.12
CA TYR A 94 -1.84 2.15 -4.88
C TYR A 94 -2.61 0.99 -5.53
N SER A 95 -3.95 0.98 -5.36
CA SER A 95 -4.84 0.00 -6.00
C SER A 95 -4.37 -1.45 -5.76
N ASN A 96 -3.89 -2.17 -6.76
CA ASN A 96 -3.33 -3.52 -6.61
C ASN A 96 -2.18 -3.58 -5.58
N GLY A 97 -1.29 -2.59 -5.57
CA GLY A 97 -0.21 -2.48 -4.58
C GLY A 97 -0.73 -2.24 -3.16
N ALA A 98 -1.80 -1.45 -3.00
CA ALA A 98 -2.47 -1.27 -1.70
C ALA A 98 -3.12 -2.57 -1.23
N ASN A 99 -3.73 -3.33 -2.14
CA ASN A 99 -4.32 -4.64 -1.83
C ASN A 99 -3.24 -5.68 -1.46
N PHE A 100 -2.06 -5.61 -2.08
CA PHE A 100 -0.93 -6.46 -1.70
C PHE A 100 -0.42 -6.11 -0.29
N LEU A 101 -0.32 -4.81 0.05
CA LEU A 101 0.03 -4.37 1.41
C LEU A 101 -0.98 -4.86 2.45
N LEU A 102 -2.28 -4.87 2.14
CA LEU A 102 -3.30 -5.45 3.04
C LEU A 102 -3.07 -6.94 3.27
N ALA A 103 -2.72 -7.71 2.24
CA ALA A 103 -2.39 -9.12 2.38
C ALA A 103 -1.09 -9.34 3.18
N LEU A 104 -0.11 -8.45 3.08
CA LEU A 104 1.08 -8.46 3.93
C LEU A 104 0.73 -8.19 5.39
N LEU A 105 -0.12 -7.20 5.67
CA LEU A 105 -0.57 -6.86 7.03
C LEU A 105 -1.38 -7.98 7.70
N GLU A 106 -2.06 -8.86 6.94
CA GLU A 106 -2.70 -10.06 7.49
C GLU A 106 -1.68 -11.02 8.15
N LYS A 107 -0.45 -11.09 7.62
CA LYS A 107 0.60 -12.01 8.07
C LYS A 107 1.59 -11.34 9.02
N GLU A 108 1.93 -10.08 8.78
CA GLU A 108 2.88 -9.30 9.57
C GLU A 108 2.29 -7.90 9.87
N PRO A 109 1.52 -7.77 10.98
CA PRO A 109 0.90 -6.49 11.35
C PRO A 109 1.89 -5.37 11.68
N ASN A 110 3.13 -5.71 12.08
CA ASN A 110 4.19 -4.75 12.43
C ASN A 110 5.18 -4.53 11.28
N LEU A 111 4.71 -4.59 10.05
CA LEU A 111 5.51 -4.56 8.84
C LEU A 111 6.33 -3.26 8.68
N ALA A 112 5.76 -2.11 9.08
CA ALA A 112 6.34 -0.78 8.95
C ALA A 112 5.84 0.15 10.07
N ASP A 113 6.41 1.35 10.18
CA ASP A 113 5.94 2.39 11.12
C ASP A 113 4.61 3.00 10.65
N ALA A 114 4.46 3.15 9.32
CA ALA A 114 3.21 3.56 8.71
C ALA A 114 2.97 2.84 7.38
N VAL A 115 1.69 2.67 7.03
CA VAL A 115 1.26 2.13 5.74
C VAL A 115 0.22 3.07 5.12
N VAL A 116 0.49 3.53 3.92
CA VAL A 116 -0.40 4.37 3.11
C VAL A 116 -1.07 3.49 2.06
N LEU A 117 -2.38 3.44 2.08
CA LEU A 117 -3.22 2.61 1.21
C LEU A 117 -4.07 3.55 0.34
N LEU A 118 -3.59 3.81 -0.89
CA LEU A 118 -4.30 4.64 -1.85
C LEU A 118 -5.27 3.77 -2.67
N HIS A 119 -6.56 4.05 -2.58
CA HIS A 119 -7.64 3.35 -3.27
C HIS A 119 -7.63 1.82 -3.09
N PRO A 120 -7.53 1.29 -1.85
CA PRO A 120 -7.64 -0.13 -1.62
C PRO A 120 -9.06 -0.63 -1.85
N SER A 121 -9.20 -1.88 -2.31
CA SER A 121 -10.47 -2.61 -2.36
C SER A 121 -10.64 -3.51 -1.15
N ASN A 122 -11.87 -3.68 -0.67
CA ASN A 122 -12.18 -4.66 0.37
C ASN A 122 -12.31 -6.07 -0.24
N LEU A 123 -11.24 -6.84 -0.24
CA LEU A 123 -11.19 -8.18 -0.84
C LEU A 123 -11.28 -9.31 0.21
N THR A 124 -11.97 -9.04 1.32
CA THR A 124 -12.18 -10.01 2.42
C THR A 124 -10.88 -10.43 3.09
N TYR A 125 -10.21 -9.47 3.73
CA TYR A 125 -9.00 -9.71 4.52
C TYR A 125 -9.33 -10.18 5.93
N HIS A 126 -8.41 -10.95 6.56
CA HIS A 126 -8.55 -11.50 7.89
C HIS A 126 -7.38 -11.07 8.78
N PHE A 127 -7.54 -9.97 9.49
CA PHE A 127 -6.53 -9.47 10.42
C PHE A 127 -6.64 -10.16 11.78
N SER A 128 -5.51 -10.29 12.48
CA SER A 128 -5.46 -10.86 13.82
C SER A 128 -4.51 -10.04 14.73
N GLY A 129 -4.81 -10.03 16.02
CA GLY A 129 -4.03 -9.25 16.99
C GLY A 129 -4.24 -7.75 16.85
N THR A 130 -3.32 -6.98 17.42
CA THR A 130 -3.29 -5.51 17.34
C THR A 130 -1.87 -5.03 17.02
N SER A 131 -1.74 -3.92 16.30
CA SER A 131 -0.47 -3.31 15.95
C SER A 131 -0.53 -1.79 16.11
N ASN A 132 0.61 -1.17 16.45
CA ASN A 132 0.76 0.28 16.48
C ASN A 132 1.15 0.89 15.13
N THR A 133 1.25 0.11 14.07
CA THR A 133 1.45 0.63 12.71
C THR A 133 0.35 1.62 12.36
N ALA A 134 0.72 2.85 11.98
CA ALA A 134 -0.25 3.85 11.55
C ALA A 134 -0.74 3.54 10.13
N LEU A 135 -2.07 3.51 9.93
CA LEU A 135 -2.67 3.26 8.63
C LEU A 135 -3.38 4.51 8.12
N PHE A 136 -3.07 4.89 6.89
CA PHE A 136 -3.72 5.99 6.18
C PHE A 136 -4.36 5.46 4.90
N LEU A 137 -5.71 5.45 4.87
CA LEU A 137 -6.48 5.00 3.71
C LEU A 137 -7.14 6.19 3.03
N THR A 138 -7.10 6.19 1.71
CA THR A 138 -7.85 7.13 0.89
C THR A 138 -8.75 6.40 -0.10
N ALA A 139 -9.83 7.04 -0.53
CA ALA A 139 -10.72 6.54 -1.57
C ALA A 139 -11.38 7.71 -2.30
N GLY A 140 -11.71 7.53 -3.58
CA GLY A 140 -12.49 8.47 -4.35
C GLY A 140 -13.99 8.22 -4.21
N ALA A 141 -14.79 9.26 -4.01
CA ALA A 141 -16.26 9.13 -3.88
C ALA A 141 -16.95 8.67 -5.18
N ARG A 142 -16.26 8.84 -6.31
CA ARG A 142 -16.73 8.42 -7.64
C ARG A 142 -15.93 7.24 -8.19
N ASP A 143 -15.16 6.56 -7.33
CA ASP A 143 -14.37 5.39 -7.71
C ASP A 143 -15.29 4.20 -8.02
N MET A 144 -15.19 3.70 -9.27
CA MET A 144 -15.98 2.57 -9.77
C MET A 144 -15.20 1.24 -9.73
N ILE A 145 -13.93 1.29 -9.28
CA ILE A 145 -13.04 0.12 -9.14
C ILE A 145 -12.96 -0.28 -7.67
N SER A 146 -12.53 0.64 -6.80
CA SER A 146 -12.54 0.48 -5.36
C SER A 146 -13.74 1.20 -4.76
N ILE A 147 -14.85 0.47 -4.61
CA ILE A 147 -16.14 1.04 -4.23
C ILE A 147 -16.04 1.76 -2.87
N PRO A 148 -16.41 3.06 -2.78
CA PRO A 148 -16.19 3.89 -1.59
C PRO A 148 -16.79 3.31 -0.30
N GLY A 149 -17.99 2.74 -0.39
CA GLY A 149 -18.66 2.12 0.76
C GLY A 149 -17.91 0.90 1.29
N GLU A 150 -17.29 0.11 0.41
CA GLU A 150 -16.46 -1.03 0.78
C GLU A 150 -15.11 -0.59 1.37
N SER A 151 -14.51 0.50 0.87
CA SER A 151 -13.30 1.09 1.44
C SER A 151 -13.55 1.64 2.86
N LEU A 152 -14.74 2.23 3.10
CA LEU A 152 -15.16 2.64 4.44
C LEU A 152 -15.35 1.43 5.37
N ASN A 153 -15.95 0.34 4.91
CA ASN A 153 -16.10 -0.88 5.70
C ASN A 153 -14.73 -1.50 6.04
N LEU A 154 -13.83 -1.56 5.07
CA LEU A 154 -12.45 -1.99 5.27
C LEU A 154 -11.75 -1.15 6.36
N SER A 155 -11.88 0.18 6.31
CA SER A 155 -11.26 1.06 7.30
C SER A 155 -11.75 0.82 8.73
N LYS A 156 -13.03 0.47 8.90
CA LYS A 156 -13.59 0.10 10.21
C LYS A 156 -13.01 -1.22 10.73
N THR A 157 -12.93 -2.23 9.86
CA THR A 157 -12.29 -3.50 10.20
C THR A 157 -10.81 -3.31 10.58
N LEU A 158 -10.08 -2.50 9.81
CA LEU A 158 -8.68 -2.18 10.11
C LEU A 158 -8.53 -1.47 11.46
N ALA A 159 -9.42 -0.54 11.82
CA ALA A 159 -9.34 0.19 13.08
C ALA A 159 -9.50 -0.71 14.33
N GLU A 160 -10.10 -1.90 14.21
CA GLU A 160 -10.19 -2.88 15.28
C GLU A 160 -8.82 -3.52 15.60
N HIS A 161 -7.92 -3.58 14.61
CA HIS A 161 -6.60 -4.21 14.71
C HIS A 161 -5.46 -3.18 14.70
N PHE A 162 -5.68 -2.03 14.09
CA PHE A 162 -4.74 -0.92 13.96
C PHE A 162 -5.40 0.36 14.49
N PRO A 163 -5.30 0.65 15.79
CA PRO A 163 -6.00 1.80 16.40
C PRO A 163 -5.62 3.16 15.80
N GLN A 164 -4.46 3.27 15.13
CA GLN A 164 -4.02 4.47 14.43
C GLN A 164 -4.46 4.47 12.95
N THR A 165 -5.65 3.95 12.66
CA THR A 165 -6.23 3.98 11.30
C THR A 165 -6.95 5.30 11.05
N THR A 166 -6.61 5.95 9.93
CA THR A 166 -7.31 7.15 9.43
C THR A 166 -7.81 6.87 8.02
N PHE A 167 -9.08 7.16 7.76
CA PHE A 167 -9.70 7.06 6.44
C PHE A 167 -10.18 8.43 5.97
N LYS A 168 -9.95 8.75 4.69
CA LYS A 168 -10.50 9.96 4.07
C LYS A 168 -11.04 9.67 2.67
N LEU A 169 -12.24 10.19 2.41
CA LEU A 169 -12.92 10.16 1.12
C LEU A 169 -12.72 11.50 0.40
N PHE A 170 -12.40 11.45 -0.90
CA PHE A 170 -12.20 12.61 -1.77
C PHE A 170 -13.20 12.62 -2.93
N ASP A 171 -13.48 13.78 -3.50
CA ASP A 171 -14.46 13.93 -4.59
C ASP A 171 -13.83 13.73 -5.99
N HIS A 172 -13.28 12.52 -6.23
CA HIS A 172 -12.73 12.10 -7.52
C HIS A 172 -12.94 10.60 -7.76
N GLY A 173 -12.36 10.04 -8.84
CA GLY A 173 -12.45 8.62 -9.22
C GLY A 173 -11.35 7.76 -8.60
N HIS A 174 -10.76 6.87 -9.41
CA HIS A 174 -9.70 5.94 -8.98
C HIS A 174 -8.29 6.56 -9.07
N GLU A 175 -8.14 7.70 -9.71
CA GLU A 175 -6.86 8.43 -9.82
C GLU A 175 -6.37 8.98 -8.49
N ILE A 176 -5.05 9.10 -8.31
CA ILE A 176 -4.45 9.80 -7.16
C ILE A 176 -4.52 11.30 -7.43
N ALA A 177 -5.11 12.07 -6.52
CA ALA A 177 -5.25 13.51 -6.62
C ALA A 177 -4.27 14.26 -5.69
N ASP A 178 -3.94 15.51 -6.03
CA ASP A 178 -3.02 16.34 -5.22
C ASP A 178 -3.51 16.52 -3.78
N GLU A 179 -4.84 16.63 -3.58
CA GLU A 179 -5.42 16.77 -2.24
C GLU A 179 -5.23 15.53 -1.37
N GLU A 180 -5.14 14.33 -1.97
CA GLU A 180 -4.79 13.11 -1.24
C GLU A 180 -3.34 13.14 -0.78
N VAL A 181 -2.43 13.55 -1.68
CA VAL A 181 -1.00 13.67 -1.37
C VAL A 181 -0.79 14.68 -0.24
N ASP A 182 -1.45 15.84 -0.30
CA ASP A 182 -1.40 16.85 0.75
C ASP A 182 -1.93 16.34 2.09
N PHE A 183 -3.05 15.60 2.06
CA PHE A 183 -3.59 14.97 3.25
C PHE A 183 -2.60 13.96 3.86
N ILE A 184 -2.07 13.04 3.07
CA ILE A 184 -1.09 12.05 3.53
C ILE A 184 0.17 12.72 4.07
N ARG A 185 0.70 13.74 3.37
CA ARG A 185 1.84 14.53 3.85
C ARG A 185 1.59 15.10 5.24
N SER A 186 0.39 15.69 5.46
CA SER A 186 0.01 16.25 6.77
C SER A 186 -0.04 15.20 7.88
N LYS A 187 -0.46 13.96 7.57
CA LYS A 187 -0.54 12.86 8.52
C LYS A 187 0.85 12.29 8.85
N LEU A 188 1.69 12.10 7.85
CA LEU A 188 3.05 11.60 8.03
C LEU A 188 3.92 12.56 8.83
N ALA A 189 3.69 13.89 8.71
CA ALA A 189 4.38 14.92 9.50
C ALA A 189 4.02 14.89 10.99
N SER A 190 2.93 14.23 11.38
CA SER A 190 2.48 14.10 12.77
C SER A 190 2.88 12.78 13.45
N LEU A 191 3.61 11.91 12.75
CA LEU A 191 4.20 10.67 13.25
C LEU A 191 5.64 10.93 13.77
#